data_ba99c90d9f988e941dae84c519e36675
#
_entry.id   ba99c90d9f988e941dae84c519e36675
#
_cell.length_a   1.000
_cell.length_b   1.000
_cell.length_c   1.000
_cell.angle_alpha   90.00
_cell.angle_beta   90.00
_cell.angle_gamma   90.00
#
_symmetry.space_group_name_H-M   'P 1'
#
loop_
_entity.id
_entity.type
_entity.pdbx_description
1 polymer ?
#
loop_
_entity_poly.entity_id
_entity_poly.type
_entity_poly.pdbx_seq_one_letter_code
_entity_poly.pdbx_strand_id
1 'polypeptide(L)'
;IVAAHDIPYAATASIAYIEDFIAKVKRASEVDGPSYIHVIAPCPTGWGIPVDETINAAKKMVDCGLWYLAEYYDGEFHLNRDPKEFTDVSEYLRCQTRFAHLTDEDIEHIVEGRDAKWAKIRREWI
;
A
#
# COMPACT_ATOMS: atom_id res chain seq x y z
N ILE A 1 -11.96 3.89 5.90
CA ILE A 1 -13.40 3.89 5.50
C ILE A 1 -14.02 2.57 5.92
N VAL A 2 -13.55 1.42 5.40
CA VAL A 2 -14.19 0.11 5.65
C VAL A 2 -14.17 -0.27 7.13
N ALA A 3 -13.06 -0.04 7.84
CA ALA A 3 -12.96 -0.27 9.28
C ALA A 3 -13.99 0.54 10.10
N ALA A 4 -14.40 1.73 9.60
CA ALA A 4 -15.43 2.56 10.25
C ALA A 4 -16.85 1.98 10.18
N HIS A 5 -17.04 0.86 9.48
CA HIS A 5 -18.31 0.13 9.45
C HIS A 5 -18.35 -1.03 10.46
N ASP A 6 -17.41 -1.05 11.42
CA ASP A 6 -17.32 -2.06 12.49
C ASP A 6 -17.25 -3.50 11.98
N ILE A 7 -16.64 -3.72 10.79
CA ILE A 7 -16.40 -5.07 10.29
C ILE A 7 -15.26 -5.72 11.08
N PRO A 8 -15.30 -7.04 11.31
CA PRO A 8 -14.32 -7.73 12.16
C PRO A 8 -12.90 -7.74 11.59
N TYR A 9 -12.74 -7.59 10.25
CA TYR A 9 -11.43 -7.60 9.62
C TYR A 9 -11.35 -6.73 8.37
N ALA A 10 -10.33 -5.91 8.29
CA ALA A 10 -9.94 -5.20 7.07
C ALA A 10 -8.41 -5.18 6.94
N ALA A 11 -7.89 -5.19 5.71
CA ALA A 11 -6.45 -5.14 5.47
C ALA A 11 -6.11 -4.43 4.16
N THR A 12 -4.87 -3.94 4.07
CA THR A 12 -4.20 -3.59 2.83
C THR A 12 -3.13 -4.62 2.51
N ALA A 13 -2.98 -5.00 1.25
CA ALA A 13 -2.02 -6.00 0.80
C ALA A 13 -1.40 -5.60 -0.55
N SER A 14 -0.33 -6.29 -0.94
CA SER A 14 0.34 -6.11 -2.23
C SER A 14 0.72 -7.47 -2.81
N ILE A 15 0.56 -7.62 -4.13
CA ILE A 15 1.01 -8.83 -4.83
C ILE A 15 2.53 -9.04 -4.77
N ALA A 16 3.30 -7.98 -4.46
CA ALA A 16 4.76 -8.07 -4.29
C ALA A 16 5.18 -8.58 -2.91
N TYR A 17 4.27 -8.65 -1.94
CA TYR A 17 4.49 -9.13 -0.59
C TYR A 17 3.59 -10.34 -0.32
N ILE A 18 3.86 -11.42 -1.05
CA ILE A 18 2.96 -12.57 -1.15
C ILE A 18 2.72 -13.29 0.17
N GLU A 19 3.73 -13.40 1.03
CA GLU A 19 3.61 -14.05 2.34
C GLU A 19 2.65 -13.25 3.26
N ASP A 20 2.79 -11.93 3.29
CA ASP A 20 1.90 -11.02 4.00
C ASP A 20 0.47 -11.13 3.45
N PHE A 21 0.33 -11.15 2.12
CA PHE A 21 -0.98 -11.27 1.47
C PHE A 21 -1.66 -12.60 1.82
N ILE A 22 -0.94 -13.73 1.74
CA ILE A 22 -1.47 -15.06 2.08
C ILE A 22 -1.91 -15.11 3.55
N ALA A 23 -1.09 -14.58 4.47
CA ALA A 23 -1.44 -14.53 5.89
C ALA A 23 -2.74 -13.75 6.13
N LYS A 24 -2.92 -12.61 5.44
CA LYS A 24 -4.14 -11.80 5.52
C LYS A 24 -5.38 -12.50 4.96
N VAL A 25 -5.24 -13.19 3.81
CA VAL A 25 -6.34 -13.99 3.24
C VAL A 25 -6.75 -15.11 4.19
N LYS A 26 -5.77 -15.80 4.79
CA LYS A 26 -6.05 -16.85 5.79
C LYS A 26 -6.81 -16.26 6.98
N ARG A 27 -6.34 -15.17 7.57
CA ARG A 27 -7.02 -14.53 8.71
C ARG A 27 -8.43 -14.07 8.32
N ALA A 28 -8.60 -13.47 7.15
CA ALA A 28 -9.91 -13.06 6.64
C ALA A 28 -10.89 -14.23 6.49
N SER A 29 -10.41 -15.43 6.18
CA SER A 29 -11.24 -16.64 6.06
C SER A 29 -11.64 -17.25 7.40
N GLU A 30 -10.97 -16.88 8.49
CA GLU A 30 -11.18 -17.42 9.83
C GLU A 30 -12.10 -16.53 10.71
N VAL A 31 -12.35 -15.27 10.30
CA VAL A 31 -13.24 -14.39 11.05
C VAL A 31 -14.71 -14.72 10.83
N ASP A 32 -15.51 -14.58 11.88
CA ASP A 32 -16.95 -14.69 11.81
C ASP A 32 -17.59 -13.35 11.46
N GLY A 33 -17.90 -13.17 10.17
CA GLY A 33 -18.46 -11.93 9.66
C GLY A 33 -17.77 -11.42 8.38
N PRO A 34 -18.13 -10.21 7.91
CA PRO A 34 -17.56 -9.66 6.70
C PRO A 34 -16.08 -9.30 6.87
N SER A 35 -15.28 -9.60 5.85
CA SER A 35 -13.88 -9.20 5.78
C SER A 35 -13.59 -8.45 4.48
N TYR A 36 -12.58 -7.57 4.50
CA TYR A 36 -12.20 -6.75 3.36
C TYR A 36 -10.68 -6.68 3.22
N ILE A 37 -10.16 -6.99 2.04
CA ILE A 37 -8.74 -6.82 1.72
C ILE A 37 -8.60 -5.93 0.49
N HIS A 38 -7.95 -4.78 0.66
CA HIS A 38 -7.60 -3.89 -0.43
C HIS A 38 -6.21 -4.22 -0.95
N VAL A 39 -6.14 -4.82 -2.13
CA VAL A 39 -4.89 -5.30 -2.72
C VAL A 39 -4.41 -4.34 -3.79
N ILE A 40 -3.15 -3.90 -3.72
CA ILE A 40 -2.51 -3.22 -4.85
C ILE A 40 -1.99 -4.25 -5.85
N ALA A 41 -2.52 -4.18 -7.06
CA ALA A 41 -2.15 -5.02 -8.19
C ALA A 41 -1.98 -4.14 -9.44
N PRO A 42 -0.76 -3.82 -9.87
CA PRO A 42 -0.53 -2.98 -11.04
C PRO A 42 -1.12 -3.57 -12.32
N CYS A 43 -1.72 -2.71 -13.13
CA CYS A 43 -2.22 -3.08 -14.45
C CYS A 43 -1.22 -2.61 -15.52
N PRO A 44 -0.46 -3.49 -16.20
CA PRO A 44 0.56 -3.08 -17.17
C PRO A 44 0.01 -2.14 -18.26
N THR A 45 -1.13 -2.47 -18.82
CA THR A 45 -1.77 -1.65 -19.87
C THR A 45 -2.23 -0.30 -19.34
N GLY A 46 -2.96 -0.29 -18.20
CA GLY A 46 -3.53 0.94 -17.65
C GLY A 46 -2.48 1.87 -17.02
N TRP A 47 -1.39 1.32 -16.51
CA TRP A 47 -0.31 2.11 -15.90
C TRP A 47 0.81 2.45 -16.88
N GLY A 48 0.87 1.76 -18.02
CA GLY A 48 1.90 1.92 -19.04
C GLY A 48 3.26 1.46 -18.54
N ILE A 49 3.32 0.23 -18.03
CA ILE A 49 4.55 -0.45 -17.60
C ILE A 49 4.75 -1.73 -18.41
N PRO A 50 6.00 -2.20 -18.58
CA PRO A 50 6.25 -3.53 -19.13
C PRO A 50 5.60 -4.63 -18.29
N VAL A 51 5.12 -5.70 -18.91
CA VAL A 51 4.40 -6.80 -18.21
C VAL A 51 5.28 -7.47 -17.16
N ASP A 52 6.56 -7.67 -17.46
CA ASP A 52 7.56 -8.26 -16.57
C ASP A 52 7.94 -7.35 -15.38
N GLU A 53 7.61 -6.05 -15.44
CA GLU A 53 7.81 -5.10 -14.35
C GLU A 53 6.62 -4.99 -13.37
N THR A 54 5.56 -5.75 -13.55
CA THR A 54 4.33 -5.66 -12.74
C THR A 54 4.60 -5.84 -11.23
N ILE A 55 5.31 -6.90 -10.87
CA ILE A 55 5.64 -7.19 -9.45
C ILE A 55 6.61 -6.14 -8.89
N ASN A 56 7.59 -5.71 -9.70
CA ASN A 56 8.54 -4.69 -9.30
C ASN A 56 7.86 -3.33 -9.06
N ALA A 57 6.90 -2.94 -9.90
CA ALA A 57 6.11 -1.73 -9.70
C ALA A 57 5.28 -1.79 -8.39
N ALA A 58 4.66 -2.93 -8.08
CA ALA A 58 3.96 -3.13 -6.81
C ALA A 58 4.91 -3.04 -5.60
N LYS A 59 6.12 -3.61 -5.73
CA LYS A 59 7.15 -3.54 -4.70
C LYS A 59 7.60 -2.10 -4.46
N LYS A 60 7.93 -1.36 -5.52
CA LYS A 60 8.34 0.05 -5.44
C LYS A 60 7.29 0.91 -4.73
N MET A 61 5.99 0.68 -4.99
CA MET A 61 4.91 1.44 -4.35
C MET A 61 4.88 1.25 -2.83
N VAL A 62 5.14 0.04 -2.35
CA VAL A 62 5.24 -0.24 -0.91
C VAL A 62 6.53 0.33 -0.33
N ASP A 63 7.67 0.11 -0.99
CA ASP A 63 8.98 0.50 -0.47
C ASP A 63 9.18 2.02 -0.43
N CYS A 64 8.55 2.77 -1.34
CA CYS A 64 8.55 4.24 -1.30
C CYS A 64 7.48 4.83 -0.35
N GLY A 65 6.70 4.01 0.33
CA GLY A 65 5.72 4.44 1.32
C GLY A 65 4.39 4.96 0.76
N LEU A 66 4.15 4.88 -0.53
CA LEU A 66 2.85 5.28 -1.12
C LEU A 66 1.74 4.25 -0.87
N TRP A 67 2.12 3.02 -0.54
CA TRP A 67 1.21 1.99 -0.07
C TRP A 67 1.74 1.39 1.23
N TYR A 68 0.88 1.26 2.24
CA TYR A 68 1.22 0.64 3.52
C TYR A 68 0.57 -0.74 3.64
N LEU A 69 1.22 -1.65 4.36
CA LEU A 69 0.72 -2.97 4.69
C LEU A 69 0.23 -2.95 6.14
N ALA A 70 -1.07 -3.05 6.33
CA ALA A 70 -1.71 -2.97 7.63
C ALA A 70 -2.95 -3.87 7.70
N GLU A 71 -3.37 -4.15 8.92
CA GLU A 71 -4.60 -4.87 9.24
C GLU A 71 -5.41 -4.07 10.26
N TYR A 72 -6.70 -4.29 10.25
CA TYR A 72 -7.64 -3.84 11.27
C TYR A 72 -8.39 -5.06 11.79
N TYR A 73 -8.26 -5.34 13.07
CA TYR A 73 -8.99 -6.39 13.79
C TYR A 73 -9.02 -6.05 15.29
N ASP A 74 -9.94 -6.63 16.02
CA ASP A 74 -10.14 -6.36 17.45
C ASP A 74 -10.32 -4.86 17.79
N GLY A 75 -10.84 -4.08 16.83
CA GLY A 75 -11.06 -2.64 17.00
C GLY A 75 -9.81 -1.76 16.81
N GLU A 76 -8.68 -2.34 16.45
CA GLU A 76 -7.40 -1.64 16.36
C GLU A 76 -6.72 -1.81 14.98
N PHE A 77 -5.88 -0.83 14.61
CA PHE A 77 -5.00 -0.93 13.46
C PHE A 77 -3.65 -1.52 13.86
N HIS A 78 -3.14 -2.41 13.03
CA HIS A 78 -1.85 -3.07 13.18
C HIS A 78 -1.02 -2.84 11.92
N LEU A 79 0.10 -2.14 12.03
CA LEU A 79 1.02 -1.92 10.93
C LEU A 79 1.93 -3.15 10.76
N ASN A 80 1.84 -3.84 9.63
CA ASN A 80 2.64 -5.05 9.37
C ASN A 80 4.07 -4.73 8.91
N ARG A 81 4.30 -3.55 8.36
CA ARG A 81 5.60 -3.09 7.88
C ARG A 81 5.81 -1.62 8.18
N ASP A 82 6.80 -1.30 9.02
CA ASP A 82 7.30 0.05 9.26
C ASP A 82 8.74 0.17 8.73
N PRO A 83 8.93 0.68 7.50
CA PRO A 83 10.27 0.85 6.95
C PRO A 83 10.99 2.00 7.67
N LYS A 84 12.26 1.79 8.03
CA LYS A 84 13.09 2.84 8.63
C LYS A 84 13.37 3.97 7.63
N GLU A 85 13.55 3.60 6.37
CA GLU A 85 13.80 4.52 5.25
C GLU A 85 12.92 4.14 4.08
N PHE A 86 12.44 5.13 3.34
CA PHE A 86 11.69 4.94 2.11
C PHE A 86 12.64 5.04 0.91
N THR A 87 12.35 4.25 -0.13
CA THR A 87 12.98 4.45 -1.43
C THR A 87 12.45 5.72 -2.10
N ASP A 88 13.10 6.16 -3.16
CA ASP A 88 12.71 7.35 -3.91
C ASP A 88 11.32 7.16 -4.57
N VAL A 89 10.41 8.07 -4.29
CA VAL A 89 9.07 8.10 -4.90
C VAL A 89 9.16 8.31 -6.41
N SER A 90 10.15 9.06 -6.88
CA SER A 90 10.34 9.32 -8.31
C SER A 90 10.60 8.04 -9.11
N GLU A 91 11.31 7.06 -8.55
CA GLU A 91 11.54 5.76 -9.19
C GLU A 91 10.25 4.98 -9.43
N TYR A 92 9.31 5.07 -8.49
CA TYR A 92 7.99 4.46 -8.66
C TYR A 92 7.13 5.20 -9.68
N LEU A 93 7.09 6.52 -9.62
CA LEU A 93 6.24 7.32 -10.50
C LEU A 93 6.74 7.31 -11.96
N ARG A 94 8.05 7.50 -12.16
CA ARG A 94 8.65 7.61 -13.50
C ARG A 94 8.72 6.29 -14.26
N CYS A 95 8.55 5.14 -13.61
CA CYS A 95 8.46 3.86 -14.31
C CYS A 95 7.11 3.64 -15.02
N GLN A 96 6.17 4.57 -14.87
CA GLN A 96 4.80 4.48 -15.38
C GLN A 96 4.49 5.61 -16.36
N THR A 97 4.11 5.28 -17.60
CA THR A 97 3.82 6.32 -18.61
C THR A 97 2.63 7.21 -18.23
N ARG A 98 1.68 6.69 -17.44
CA ARG A 98 0.54 7.48 -16.93
C ARG A 98 0.95 8.70 -16.10
N PHE A 99 2.14 8.69 -15.52
CA PHE A 99 2.69 9.78 -14.69
C PHE A 99 3.78 10.59 -15.41
N ALA A 100 3.96 10.41 -16.73
CA ALA A 100 5.00 11.11 -17.49
C ALA A 100 4.84 12.65 -17.48
N HIS A 101 3.64 13.16 -17.18
CA HIS A 101 3.35 14.60 -17.11
C HIS A 101 3.74 15.25 -15.78
N LEU A 102 4.07 14.48 -14.74
CA LEU A 102 4.41 15.02 -13.45
C LEU A 102 5.76 15.74 -13.48
N THR A 103 5.77 16.94 -12.91
CA THR A 103 6.98 17.74 -12.69
C THR A 103 7.70 17.31 -11.42
N ASP A 104 8.92 17.79 -11.21
CA ASP A 104 9.65 17.55 -9.96
C ASP A 104 8.92 18.17 -8.75
N GLU A 105 8.28 19.33 -8.93
CA GLU A 105 7.46 19.99 -7.91
C GLU A 105 6.23 19.13 -7.53
N ASP A 106 5.56 18.51 -8.51
CA ASP A 106 4.45 17.57 -8.24
C ASP A 106 4.93 16.38 -7.41
N ILE A 107 6.12 15.85 -7.72
CA ILE A 107 6.71 14.72 -6.98
C ILE A 107 7.06 15.13 -5.55
N GLU A 108 7.62 16.33 -5.34
CA GLU A 108 7.88 16.86 -4.00
C GLU A 108 6.59 16.95 -3.16
N HIS A 109 5.50 17.46 -3.71
CA HIS A 109 4.20 17.50 -3.03
C HIS A 109 3.68 16.09 -2.68
N ILE A 110 3.90 15.10 -3.55
CA ILE A 110 3.53 13.69 -3.27
C ILE A 110 4.37 13.16 -2.10
N VAL A 111 5.66 13.46 -2.05
CA VAL A 111 6.56 13.08 -0.95
C VAL A 111 6.11 13.71 0.37
N GLU A 112 5.81 15.01 0.38
CA GLU A 112 5.29 15.71 1.57
C GLU A 112 3.99 15.07 2.07
N GLY A 113 3.06 14.76 1.16
CA GLY A 113 1.81 14.07 1.48
C GLY A 113 2.01 12.67 2.07
N ARG A 114 2.98 11.90 1.50
CA ARG A 114 3.40 10.61 2.04
C ARG A 114 3.94 10.76 3.46
N ASP A 115 4.84 11.69 3.69
CA ASP A 115 5.50 11.88 4.99
C ASP A 115 4.50 12.29 6.07
N ALA A 116 3.59 13.22 5.75
CA ALA A 116 2.51 13.62 6.65
C ALA A 116 1.59 12.43 7.01
N LYS A 117 1.26 11.57 6.01
CA LYS A 117 0.46 10.37 6.23
C LYS A 117 1.18 9.37 7.14
N TRP A 118 2.46 9.12 6.90
CA TRP A 118 3.24 8.19 7.73
C TRP A 118 3.48 8.70 9.14
N ALA A 119 3.66 10.00 9.32
CA ALA A 119 3.71 10.60 10.66
C ALA A 119 2.42 10.34 11.45
N LYS A 120 1.27 10.41 10.78
CA LYS A 120 -0.03 10.07 11.38
C LYS A 120 -0.14 8.58 11.70
N ILE A 121 0.21 7.70 10.75
CA ILE A 121 0.17 6.24 10.92
C ILE A 121 1.02 5.83 12.13
N ARG A 122 2.26 6.31 12.20
CA ARG A 122 3.19 5.98 13.29
C ARG A 122 2.71 6.46 14.66
N ARG A 123 2.01 7.59 14.71
CA ARG A 123 1.43 8.10 15.95
C ARG A 123 0.21 7.31 16.42
N GLU A 124 -0.60 6.79 15.51
CA GLU A 124 -1.91 6.22 15.80
C GLU A 124 -1.93 4.68 15.80
N TRP A 125 -0.99 4.01 15.10
CA TRP A 125 -1.01 2.56 14.88
C TRP A 125 0.21 1.80 15.44
N ILE A 126 1.15 2.50 16.10
CA ILE A 126 2.35 1.90 16.71
C ILE A 126 2.43 2.25 18.24
#